data_d3cfb4bcb150b2b151489cbbf3a1bb5e
#
_entry.id   d3cfb4bcb150b2b151489cbbf3a1bb5e
#
_cell.length_a   1.000
_cell.length_b   1.000
_cell.length_c   1.000
_cell.angle_alpha   90.00
_cell.angle_beta   90.00
_cell.angle_gamma   90.00
#
_symmetry.space_group_name_H-M   'P 1'
#
loop_
_entity.id
_entity.type
_entity.pdbx_description
1 polymer ?
#
loop_
_entity_poly.entity_id
_entity_poly.type
_entity_poly.pdbx_seq_one_letter_code
_entity_poly.pdbx_strand_id
1 'polypeptide(L)'
;MSQVYPRWAYAVIVIDNMWVQDANPFDSVIISALVAAVPIVVLCALLLSRKLAGHIASLVTLALAVLIAIIAFGMPTHLALLSTVYGAIQGLFPIGWIVLNAVLLYNISVRTGSFAIVRDTIESITVDRRLQALLIAFCFGAFLEGSAGFGAPVAITAGMLVGLGFDALYAAGICLIANTAPVAFGGIGIAVSTAGTVTNIDPNLISRMVGHQLPFIAAIIPLWLTVLIAGWRKAREIWPALVVAGGSYALTMFVTASYIGPMLPDILSAVVSITALVLLLKFWQPKTVWRFPKERTHAPLQHRTTHKHSRSTIIRAWTPFVLLIVFVGNWGSTGIKALL
;
A
#
# COMPACT_ATOMS: atom_id res chain seq x y z
N MET A 1 -23.24 -37.75 -2.56
CA MET A 1 -23.73 -36.40 -2.40
C MET A 1 -23.35 -35.62 -3.66
N SER A 2 -24.28 -35.53 -4.62
CA SER A 2 -24.11 -34.84 -5.90
C SER A 2 -24.25 -33.35 -5.67
N GLN A 3 -23.17 -32.60 -5.83
CA GLN A 3 -23.25 -31.13 -5.86
C GLN A 3 -23.99 -30.75 -7.14
N VAL A 4 -25.21 -30.23 -6.99
CA VAL A 4 -26.00 -29.64 -8.07
C VAL A 4 -25.45 -28.26 -8.38
N TYR A 5 -24.63 -28.16 -9.42
CA TYR A 5 -24.22 -26.86 -9.95
C TYR A 5 -25.40 -26.18 -10.65
N PRO A 6 -25.63 -24.88 -10.46
CA PRO A 6 -26.74 -24.17 -11.09
C PRO A 6 -26.58 -24.19 -12.63
N ARG A 7 -27.71 -24.26 -13.34
CA ARG A 7 -27.79 -24.42 -14.81
C ARG A 7 -27.00 -23.41 -15.64
N TRP A 8 -26.69 -22.23 -15.10
CA TRP A 8 -25.82 -21.24 -15.77
C TRP A 8 -24.34 -21.62 -15.75
N ALA A 9 -23.90 -22.47 -14.81
CA ALA A 9 -22.53 -23.00 -14.81
C ALA A 9 -22.30 -23.96 -15.99
N TYR A 10 -23.35 -24.63 -16.48
CA TYR A 10 -23.26 -25.49 -17.68
C TYR A 10 -23.28 -24.69 -18.99
N ALA A 11 -23.83 -23.48 -19.01
CA ALA A 11 -23.80 -22.62 -20.20
C ALA A 11 -22.41 -22.07 -20.51
N VAL A 12 -21.49 -22.04 -19.52
CA VAL A 12 -20.09 -21.68 -19.70
C VAL A 12 -19.23 -22.87 -20.16
N ILE A 13 -19.74 -24.11 -20.05
CA ILE A 13 -19.01 -25.35 -20.36
C ILE A 13 -19.18 -25.77 -21.83
N VAL A 14 -20.06 -25.13 -22.61
CA VAL A 14 -20.33 -25.51 -24.01
C VAL A 14 -19.72 -24.50 -24.98
N ILE A 15 -18.48 -24.09 -24.73
CA ILE A 15 -17.59 -23.60 -25.79
C ILE A 15 -16.56 -24.72 -25.98
N ASP A 16 -16.84 -25.62 -26.93
CA ASP A 16 -15.89 -26.59 -27.46
C ASP A 16 -14.58 -25.87 -27.79
N ASN A 17 -13.50 -26.16 -27.04
CA ASN A 17 -12.12 -25.67 -27.11
C ASN A 17 -11.67 -24.71 -25.98
N MET A 18 -12.29 -24.72 -24.81
CA MET A 18 -11.65 -24.04 -23.67
C MET A 18 -10.48 -24.89 -23.14
N TRP A 19 -9.27 -24.35 -23.25
CA TRP A 19 -8.11 -24.92 -22.58
C TRP A 19 -8.29 -24.79 -21.06
N VAL A 20 -8.24 -25.90 -20.36
CA VAL A 20 -8.26 -25.94 -18.89
C VAL A 20 -6.83 -26.12 -18.42
N GLN A 21 -6.36 -25.24 -17.56
CA GLN A 21 -5.02 -25.31 -17.00
C GLN A 21 -4.90 -26.55 -16.12
N ASP A 22 -3.96 -27.44 -16.46
CA ASP A 22 -3.51 -28.46 -15.53
C ASP A 22 -2.59 -27.82 -14.48
N ALA A 23 -3.00 -27.86 -13.22
CA ALA A 23 -2.22 -27.32 -12.11
C ALA A 23 -1.05 -28.23 -11.70
N ASN A 24 -1.03 -29.49 -12.19
CA ASN A 24 -0.01 -30.49 -11.83
C ASN A 24 0.56 -31.22 -13.05
N PRO A 25 1.09 -30.53 -14.07
CA PRO A 25 1.56 -31.11 -15.32
C PRO A 25 2.74 -32.08 -15.17
N PHE A 26 3.37 -32.12 -14.01
CA PHE A 26 4.52 -33.01 -13.73
C PHE A 26 4.17 -34.18 -12.79
N ASP A 27 2.90 -34.48 -12.55
CA ASP A 27 2.43 -35.47 -11.58
C ASP A 27 3.03 -35.32 -10.17
N SER A 28 3.59 -34.14 -9.89
CA SER A 28 4.20 -33.74 -8.62
C SER A 28 3.85 -32.29 -8.31
N VAL A 29 3.04 -32.08 -7.30
CA VAL A 29 2.63 -30.73 -6.85
C VAL A 29 3.85 -29.86 -6.53
N ILE A 30 4.90 -30.45 -5.94
CA ILE A 30 6.12 -29.72 -5.58
C ILE A 30 6.86 -29.25 -6.83
N ILE A 31 7.06 -30.12 -7.81
CA ILE A 31 7.77 -29.77 -9.06
C ILE A 31 6.96 -28.73 -9.83
N SER A 32 5.65 -28.93 -9.96
CA SER A 32 4.74 -28.01 -10.65
C SER A 32 4.75 -26.62 -9.99
N ALA A 33 4.73 -26.57 -8.65
CA ALA A 33 4.82 -25.31 -7.90
C ALA A 33 6.19 -24.63 -8.06
N LEU A 34 7.28 -25.38 -8.03
CA LEU A 34 8.63 -24.83 -8.24
C LEU A 34 8.78 -24.23 -9.64
N VAL A 35 8.29 -24.93 -10.67
CA VAL A 35 8.31 -24.40 -12.05
C VAL A 35 7.44 -23.15 -12.18
N ALA A 36 6.26 -23.13 -11.57
CA ALA A 36 5.40 -21.96 -11.55
C ALA A 36 6.02 -20.76 -10.79
N ALA A 37 6.86 -21.01 -9.79
CA ALA A 37 7.54 -19.97 -9.03
C ALA A 37 8.75 -19.33 -9.77
N VAL A 38 9.30 -20.00 -10.80
CA VAL A 38 10.48 -19.52 -11.52
C VAL A 38 10.37 -18.06 -11.98
N PRO A 39 9.28 -17.61 -12.65
CA PRO A 39 9.16 -16.21 -13.08
C PRO A 39 9.25 -15.24 -11.90
N ILE A 40 8.62 -15.57 -10.76
CA ILE A 40 8.63 -14.71 -9.57
C ILE A 40 10.05 -14.59 -9.01
N VAL A 41 10.75 -15.73 -8.89
CA VAL A 41 12.13 -15.76 -8.38
C VAL A 41 13.07 -14.98 -9.31
N VAL A 42 12.92 -15.16 -10.64
CA VAL A 42 13.71 -14.43 -11.63
C VAL A 42 13.43 -12.93 -11.57
N LEU A 43 12.17 -12.50 -11.44
CA LEU A 43 11.82 -11.08 -11.27
C LEU A 43 12.53 -10.48 -10.05
N CYS A 44 12.39 -11.15 -8.90
CA CYS A 44 13.04 -10.71 -7.68
C CYS A 44 14.56 -10.63 -7.82
N ALA A 45 15.19 -11.65 -8.41
CA ALA A 45 16.64 -11.68 -8.64
C ALA A 45 17.09 -10.56 -9.57
N LEU A 46 16.39 -10.29 -10.66
CA LEU A 46 16.69 -9.22 -11.60
C LEU A 46 16.56 -7.84 -10.97
N LEU A 47 15.50 -7.60 -10.18
CA LEU A 47 15.30 -6.34 -9.47
C LEU A 47 16.36 -6.12 -8.38
N LEU A 48 16.71 -7.17 -7.61
CA LEU A 48 17.76 -7.10 -6.59
C LEU A 48 19.14 -6.88 -7.18
N SER A 49 19.42 -7.41 -8.38
CA SER A 49 20.71 -7.26 -9.05
C SER A 49 21.05 -5.80 -9.40
N ARG A 50 20.02 -4.92 -9.51
CA ARG A 50 20.11 -3.51 -9.94
C ARG A 50 20.82 -3.29 -11.29
N LYS A 51 21.06 -4.37 -12.05
CA LYS A 51 21.74 -4.29 -13.36
C LYS A 51 20.81 -3.89 -14.50
N LEU A 52 19.50 -4.14 -14.33
CA LEU A 52 18.48 -3.86 -15.31
C LEU A 52 17.45 -2.85 -14.75
N ALA A 53 16.96 -1.98 -15.62
CA ALA A 53 15.84 -1.13 -15.28
C ALA A 53 14.57 -1.99 -15.03
N GLY A 54 13.72 -1.61 -14.08
CA GLY A 54 12.58 -2.40 -13.64
C GLY A 54 11.64 -2.84 -14.78
N HIS A 55 11.40 -1.97 -15.76
CA HIS A 55 10.59 -2.30 -16.93
C HIS A 55 11.22 -3.39 -17.82
N ILE A 56 12.55 -3.40 -17.95
CA ILE A 56 13.28 -4.45 -18.72
C ILE A 56 13.21 -5.77 -17.95
N ALA A 57 13.43 -5.74 -16.63
CA ALA A 57 13.31 -6.93 -15.78
C ALA A 57 11.91 -7.54 -15.89
N SER A 58 10.86 -6.71 -15.87
CA SER A 58 9.48 -7.15 -16.01
C SER A 58 9.18 -7.76 -17.39
N LEU A 59 9.69 -7.18 -18.49
CA LEU A 59 9.51 -7.72 -19.83
C LEU A 59 10.23 -9.07 -20.01
N VAL A 60 11.44 -9.20 -19.49
CA VAL A 60 12.20 -10.48 -19.52
C VAL A 60 11.44 -11.54 -18.73
N THR A 61 10.93 -11.19 -17.55
CA THR A 61 10.17 -12.12 -16.73
C THR A 61 8.82 -12.50 -17.37
N LEU A 62 8.15 -11.56 -18.03
CA LEU A 62 6.92 -11.84 -18.77
C LEU A 62 7.18 -12.84 -19.90
N ALA A 63 8.25 -12.63 -20.68
CA ALA A 63 8.63 -13.57 -21.74
C ALA A 63 8.90 -14.96 -21.17
N LEU A 64 9.61 -15.05 -20.05
CA LEU A 64 9.85 -16.33 -19.35
C LEU A 64 8.55 -16.97 -18.86
N ALA A 65 7.65 -16.19 -18.29
CA ALA A 65 6.35 -16.71 -17.82
C ALA A 65 5.51 -17.25 -18.97
N VAL A 66 5.47 -16.57 -20.11
CA VAL A 66 4.80 -17.04 -21.35
C VAL A 66 5.43 -18.34 -21.86
N LEU A 67 6.76 -18.43 -21.89
CA LEU A 67 7.46 -19.65 -22.30
C LEU A 67 7.13 -20.82 -21.37
N ILE A 68 7.13 -20.62 -20.06
CA ILE A 68 6.79 -21.64 -19.07
C ILE A 68 5.32 -22.06 -19.24
N ALA A 69 4.40 -21.13 -19.44
CA ALA A 69 2.99 -21.45 -19.68
C ALA A 69 2.79 -22.33 -20.91
N ILE A 70 3.52 -22.05 -22.00
CA ILE A 70 3.42 -22.82 -23.25
C ILE A 70 4.11 -24.20 -23.11
N ILE A 71 5.35 -24.21 -22.61
CA ILE A 71 6.20 -25.42 -22.65
C ILE A 71 5.89 -26.35 -21.49
N ALA A 72 5.77 -25.81 -20.26
CA ALA A 72 5.60 -26.62 -19.06
C ALA A 72 4.14 -26.94 -18.75
N PHE A 73 3.24 -25.98 -18.97
CA PHE A 73 1.81 -26.12 -18.68
C PHE A 73 0.94 -26.42 -19.91
N GLY A 74 1.55 -26.57 -21.10
CA GLY A 74 0.82 -26.94 -22.31
C GLY A 74 -0.19 -25.91 -22.81
N MET A 75 -0.02 -24.63 -22.45
CA MET A 75 -0.94 -23.57 -22.87
C MET A 75 -0.81 -23.31 -24.38
N PRO A 76 -1.91 -23.33 -25.16
CA PRO A 76 -1.86 -22.97 -26.56
C PRO A 76 -1.27 -21.59 -26.79
N THR A 77 -0.36 -21.46 -27.76
CA THR A 77 0.39 -20.21 -28.01
C THR A 77 -0.50 -19.01 -28.25
N HIS A 78 -1.60 -19.18 -28.98
CA HIS A 78 -2.54 -18.08 -29.22
C HIS A 78 -3.24 -17.60 -27.94
N LEU A 79 -3.56 -18.52 -27.00
CA LEU A 79 -4.13 -18.14 -25.71
C LEU A 79 -3.10 -17.45 -24.80
N ALA A 80 -1.85 -17.91 -24.80
CA ALA A 80 -0.78 -17.26 -24.06
C ALA A 80 -0.53 -15.82 -24.54
N LEU A 81 -0.54 -15.61 -25.86
CA LEU A 81 -0.40 -14.27 -26.45
C LEU A 81 -1.62 -13.39 -26.17
N LEU A 82 -2.84 -13.91 -26.32
CA LEU A 82 -4.07 -13.19 -25.98
C LEU A 82 -4.12 -12.80 -24.49
N SER A 83 -3.72 -13.72 -23.60
CA SER A 83 -3.63 -13.44 -22.16
C SER A 83 -2.60 -12.35 -21.86
N THR A 84 -1.48 -12.33 -22.59
CA THR A 84 -0.46 -11.29 -22.48
C THR A 84 -1.01 -9.92 -22.91
N VAL A 85 -1.70 -9.86 -24.03
CA VAL A 85 -2.34 -8.62 -24.54
C VAL A 85 -3.43 -8.17 -23.56
N TYR A 86 -4.27 -9.09 -23.09
CA TYR A 86 -5.31 -8.79 -22.10
C TYR A 86 -4.70 -8.23 -20.81
N GLY A 87 -3.63 -8.87 -20.30
CA GLY A 87 -2.90 -8.39 -19.13
C GLY A 87 -2.28 -7.00 -19.33
N ALA A 88 -1.76 -6.72 -20.54
CA ALA A 88 -1.24 -5.39 -20.87
C ALA A 88 -2.34 -4.32 -20.89
N ILE A 89 -3.51 -4.63 -21.47
CA ILE A 89 -4.67 -3.75 -21.48
C ILE A 89 -5.15 -3.49 -20.03
N GLN A 90 -5.28 -4.53 -19.22
CA GLN A 90 -5.66 -4.40 -17.81
C GLN A 90 -4.61 -3.61 -16.99
N GLY A 91 -3.33 -3.77 -17.30
CA GLY A 91 -2.26 -3.00 -16.69
C GLY A 91 -2.30 -1.52 -17.07
N LEU A 92 -2.66 -1.20 -18.32
CA LEU A 92 -2.80 0.18 -18.78
C LEU A 92 -4.12 0.81 -18.31
N PHE A 93 -5.19 0.06 -18.35
CA PHE A 93 -6.51 0.51 -17.93
C PHE A 93 -7.26 -0.65 -17.25
N PRO A 94 -7.66 -0.55 -15.97
CA PRO A 94 -7.74 0.67 -15.13
C PRO A 94 -6.48 1.02 -14.33
N ILE A 95 -5.50 0.09 -14.17
CA ILE A 95 -4.39 0.27 -13.21
C ILE A 95 -3.53 1.49 -13.59
N GLY A 96 -3.05 1.56 -14.83
CA GLY A 96 -2.25 2.69 -15.30
C GLY A 96 -2.99 4.01 -15.21
N TRP A 97 -4.31 4.02 -15.42
CA TRP A 97 -5.16 5.19 -15.25
C TRP A 97 -5.19 5.70 -13.81
N ILE A 98 -5.29 4.79 -12.83
CA ILE A 98 -5.24 5.15 -11.40
C ILE A 98 -3.89 5.74 -11.05
N VAL A 99 -2.80 5.09 -11.47
CA VAL A 99 -1.42 5.57 -11.22
C VAL A 99 -1.22 6.95 -11.84
N LEU A 100 -1.66 7.17 -13.07
CA LEU A 100 -1.56 8.46 -13.76
C LEU A 100 -2.27 9.56 -12.97
N ASN A 101 -3.50 9.33 -12.54
CA ASN A 101 -4.27 10.32 -11.78
C ASN A 101 -3.68 10.56 -10.38
N ALA A 102 -3.15 9.54 -9.71
CA ALA A 102 -2.48 9.68 -8.42
C ALA A 102 -1.20 10.52 -8.55
N VAL A 103 -0.37 10.24 -9.57
CA VAL A 103 0.84 11.03 -9.86
C VAL A 103 0.48 12.45 -10.28
N LEU A 104 -0.59 12.64 -11.04
CA LEU A 104 -1.09 13.96 -11.42
C LEU A 104 -1.50 14.76 -10.17
N LEU A 105 -2.30 14.19 -9.28
CA LEU A 105 -2.71 14.81 -8.02
C LEU A 105 -1.50 15.20 -7.16
N TYR A 106 -0.53 14.29 -7.03
CA TYR A 106 0.72 14.55 -6.34
C TYR A 106 1.49 15.73 -6.96
N ASN A 107 1.70 15.70 -8.28
CA ASN A 107 2.43 16.77 -8.99
C ASN A 107 1.72 18.13 -8.88
N ILE A 108 0.40 18.16 -8.96
CA ILE A 108 -0.38 19.38 -8.71
C ILE A 108 -0.15 19.87 -7.28
N SER A 109 -0.25 18.99 -6.29
CA SER A 109 -0.04 19.33 -4.88
C SER A 109 1.38 19.87 -4.61
N VAL A 110 2.39 19.32 -5.27
CA VAL A 110 3.78 19.80 -5.19
C VAL A 110 3.92 21.16 -5.87
N ARG A 111 3.44 21.32 -7.11
CA ARG A 111 3.56 22.57 -7.88
C ARG A 111 2.79 23.74 -7.28
N THR A 112 1.65 23.47 -6.65
CA THR A 112 0.86 24.50 -5.94
C THR A 112 1.41 24.86 -4.57
N GLY A 113 2.46 24.16 -4.09
CA GLY A 113 3.00 24.33 -2.74
C GLY A 113 2.13 23.71 -1.64
N SER A 114 0.97 23.14 -1.97
CA SER A 114 0.07 22.52 -0.99
C SER A 114 0.75 21.38 -0.25
N PHE A 115 1.57 20.59 -0.95
CA PHE A 115 2.32 19.50 -0.35
C PHE A 115 3.34 19.96 0.70
N ALA A 116 4.02 21.09 0.47
CA ALA A 116 4.92 21.69 1.45
C ALA A 116 4.17 22.10 2.72
N ILE A 117 2.97 22.67 2.59
CA ILE A 117 2.13 23.06 3.72
C ILE A 117 1.65 21.82 4.51
N VAL A 118 1.25 20.75 3.82
CA VAL A 118 0.90 19.47 4.46
C VAL A 118 2.09 18.92 5.24
N ARG A 119 3.28 18.89 4.63
CA ARG A 119 4.52 18.47 5.26
C ARG A 119 4.83 19.30 6.49
N ASP A 120 4.85 20.62 6.37
CA ASP A 120 5.14 21.55 7.46
C ASP A 120 4.12 21.40 8.61
N THR A 121 2.86 21.12 8.28
CA THR A 121 1.82 20.84 9.28
C THR A 121 2.14 19.57 10.08
N ILE A 122 2.55 18.49 9.42
CA ILE A 122 2.93 17.23 10.07
C ILE A 122 4.21 17.42 10.89
N GLU A 123 5.21 18.12 10.34
CA GLU A 123 6.48 18.43 11.03
C GLU A 123 6.26 19.27 12.29
N SER A 124 5.26 20.15 12.31
CA SER A 124 4.94 21.00 13.44
C SER A 124 4.32 20.27 14.63
N ILE A 125 3.82 19.04 14.44
CA ILE A 125 3.15 18.26 15.49
C ILE A 125 4.15 17.80 16.54
N THR A 126 5.35 17.40 16.14
CA THR A 126 6.38 16.88 17.04
C THR A 126 7.79 17.11 16.49
N VAL A 127 8.74 17.31 17.40
CA VAL A 127 10.18 17.40 17.09
C VAL A 127 10.93 16.09 17.34
N ASP A 128 10.26 15.07 17.85
CA ASP A 128 10.83 13.74 18.09
C ASP A 128 10.87 12.92 16.79
N ARG A 129 12.07 12.52 16.36
CA ARG A 129 12.26 11.81 15.07
C ARG A 129 11.52 10.48 14.99
N ARG A 130 11.32 9.80 16.12
CA ARG A 130 10.55 8.54 16.19
C ARG A 130 9.08 8.79 15.85
N LEU A 131 8.51 9.83 16.44
CA LEU A 131 7.11 10.21 16.21
C LEU A 131 6.89 10.81 14.82
N GLN A 132 7.87 11.54 14.29
CA GLN A 132 7.84 12.02 12.90
C GLN A 132 7.84 10.85 11.91
N ALA A 133 8.67 9.85 12.14
CA ALA A 133 8.68 8.64 11.30
C ALA A 133 7.33 7.89 11.38
N LEU A 134 6.71 7.78 12.55
CA LEU A 134 5.38 7.18 12.69
C LEU A 134 4.31 7.96 11.93
N LEU A 135 4.29 9.28 12.08
CA LEU A 135 3.32 10.13 11.39
C LEU A 135 3.49 10.09 9.88
N ILE A 136 4.74 10.15 9.39
CA ILE A 136 5.03 10.28 7.96
C ILE A 136 5.08 8.91 7.28
N ALA A 137 5.95 7.99 7.77
CA ALA A 137 6.13 6.72 7.08
C ALA A 137 4.94 5.78 7.29
N PHE A 138 4.42 5.66 8.53
CA PHE A 138 3.34 4.73 8.82
C PHE A 138 1.97 5.36 8.52
N CYS A 139 1.56 6.41 9.23
CA CYS A 139 0.20 6.92 9.12
C CYS A 139 -0.07 7.60 7.76
N PHE A 140 0.77 8.56 7.37
CA PHE A 140 0.59 9.28 6.11
C PHE A 140 0.97 8.41 4.91
N GLY A 141 1.99 7.56 5.05
CA GLY A 141 2.34 6.56 4.05
C GLY A 141 1.19 5.60 3.74
N ALA A 142 0.52 5.09 4.77
CA ALA A 142 -0.65 4.23 4.61
C ALA A 142 -1.84 4.97 3.96
N PHE A 143 -2.04 6.25 4.28
CA PHE A 143 -3.03 7.08 3.61
C PHE A 143 -2.77 7.21 2.10
N LEU A 144 -1.53 7.49 1.74
CA LEU A 144 -1.13 7.58 0.35
C LEU A 144 -1.21 6.22 -0.35
N GLU A 145 -0.85 5.12 0.32
CA GLU A 145 -0.95 3.76 -0.24
C GLU A 145 -2.40 3.37 -0.48
N GLY A 146 -3.28 3.62 0.49
CA GLY A 146 -4.72 3.37 0.31
C GLY A 146 -5.32 4.16 -0.85
N SER A 147 -4.84 5.40 -1.07
CA SER A 147 -5.38 6.30 -2.08
C SER A 147 -4.80 6.07 -3.48
N ALA A 148 -3.48 5.84 -3.57
CA ALA A 148 -2.75 5.79 -4.84
C ALA A 148 -2.10 4.42 -5.10
N GLY A 149 -1.63 3.75 -4.06
CA GLY A 149 -0.95 2.46 -4.16
C GLY A 149 0.36 2.48 -4.96
N PHE A 150 0.76 1.31 -5.44
CA PHE A 150 1.81 1.07 -6.45
C PHE A 150 3.21 1.60 -6.10
N GLY A 151 3.52 1.76 -4.81
CA GLY A 151 4.84 2.17 -4.34
C GLY A 151 5.17 3.66 -4.45
N ALA A 152 4.32 4.47 -5.08
CA ALA A 152 4.46 5.93 -5.10
C ALA A 152 4.52 6.53 -3.67
N PRO A 153 3.71 6.06 -2.71
CA PRO A 153 3.75 6.51 -1.32
C PRO A 153 5.11 6.39 -0.67
N VAL A 154 5.82 5.29 -0.92
CA VAL A 154 7.16 5.05 -0.34
C VAL A 154 8.15 6.11 -0.78
N ALA A 155 8.17 6.46 -2.07
CA ALA A 155 9.05 7.50 -2.60
C ALA A 155 8.74 8.88 -2.00
N ILE A 156 7.45 9.20 -1.85
CA ILE A 156 6.98 10.47 -1.30
C ILE A 156 7.37 10.59 0.17
N THR A 157 7.02 9.60 0.98
CA THR A 157 7.29 9.62 2.43
C THR A 157 8.78 9.51 2.75
N ALA A 158 9.55 8.75 1.96
CA ALA A 158 11.00 8.71 2.07
C ALA A 158 11.60 10.09 1.76
N GLY A 159 11.14 10.77 0.70
CA GLY A 159 11.55 12.15 0.38
C GLY A 159 11.24 13.12 1.51
N MET A 160 10.08 12.99 2.18
CA MET A 160 9.73 13.80 3.36
C MET A 160 10.68 13.53 4.53
N LEU A 161 10.98 12.27 4.83
CA LEU A 161 11.91 11.92 5.90
C LEU A 161 13.34 12.42 5.60
N VAL A 162 13.79 12.35 4.35
CA VAL A 162 15.09 12.93 3.92
C VAL A 162 15.10 14.44 4.14
N GLY A 163 14.01 15.12 3.81
CA GLY A 163 13.84 16.55 4.09
C GLY A 163 13.94 16.90 5.59
N LEU A 164 13.63 15.94 6.46
CA LEU A 164 13.77 16.05 7.92
C LEU A 164 15.16 15.67 8.45
N GLY A 165 16.08 15.25 7.58
CA GLY A 165 17.46 14.91 7.95
C GLY A 165 17.71 13.41 8.17
N PHE A 166 16.77 12.53 7.77
CA PHE A 166 17.04 11.09 7.72
C PHE A 166 17.98 10.79 6.55
N ASP A 167 18.86 9.79 6.71
CA ASP A 167 19.63 9.25 5.60
C ASP A 167 18.70 8.68 4.52
N ALA A 168 19.01 8.92 3.25
CA ALA A 168 18.11 8.57 2.16
C ALA A 168 17.81 7.07 2.05
N LEU A 169 18.83 6.22 2.19
CA LEU A 169 18.65 4.77 2.12
C LEU A 169 17.87 4.25 3.32
N TYR A 170 18.16 4.82 4.48
CA TYR A 170 17.49 4.48 5.72
C TYR A 170 16.02 4.91 5.71
N ALA A 171 15.72 6.12 5.23
CA ALA A 171 14.36 6.63 5.05
C ALA A 171 13.56 5.72 4.10
N ALA A 172 14.14 5.34 2.96
CA ALA A 172 13.52 4.42 2.02
C ALA A 172 13.22 3.05 2.66
N GLY A 173 14.16 2.49 3.42
CA GLY A 173 13.98 1.23 4.14
C GLY A 173 12.85 1.29 5.18
N ILE A 174 12.78 2.36 5.96
CA ILE A 174 11.71 2.60 6.94
C ILE A 174 10.35 2.68 6.24
N CYS A 175 10.25 3.45 5.15
CA CYS A 175 9.01 3.61 4.41
C CYS A 175 8.55 2.31 3.74
N LEU A 176 9.47 1.48 3.23
CA LEU A 176 9.16 0.15 2.70
C LEU A 176 8.58 -0.77 3.77
N ILE A 177 9.17 -0.78 4.97
CA ILE A 177 8.66 -1.58 6.09
C ILE A 177 7.29 -1.05 6.53
N ALA A 178 7.12 0.27 6.64
CA ALA A 178 5.84 0.86 6.98
C ALA A 178 4.73 0.48 5.97
N ASN A 179 5.09 0.41 4.69
CA ASN A 179 4.18 0.08 3.60
C ASN A 179 3.65 -1.37 3.63
N THR A 180 4.24 -2.25 4.45
CA THR A 180 3.70 -3.61 4.60
C THR A 180 2.35 -3.66 5.30
N ALA A 181 2.01 -2.65 6.09
CA ALA A 181 0.71 -2.58 6.77
C ALA A 181 -0.47 -2.38 5.78
N PRO A 182 -0.42 -1.40 4.86
CA PRO A 182 -1.53 -1.12 3.93
C PRO A 182 -1.50 -1.96 2.64
N VAL A 183 -0.53 -2.84 2.41
CA VAL A 183 -0.25 -3.44 1.11
C VAL A 183 -1.43 -4.14 0.44
N ALA A 184 -2.32 -4.78 1.20
CA ALA A 184 -3.41 -5.57 0.63
C ALA A 184 -4.60 -4.72 0.15
N PHE A 185 -4.83 -3.58 0.75
CA PHE A 185 -5.92 -2.66 0.41
C PHE A 185 -5.42 -1.41 -0.32
N GLY A 186 -4.14 -1.37 -0.69
CA GLY A 186 -3.53 -0.28 -1.44
C GLY A 186 -4.22 -0.05 -2.80
N GLY A 187 -4.12 1.19 -3.30
CA GLY A 187 -4.75 1.57 -4.56
C GLY A 187 -6.26 1.31 -4.59
N ILE A 188 -6.97 1.69 -3.52
CA ILE A 188 -8.43 1.54 -3.41
C ILE A 188 -8.85 0.06 -3.44
N GLY A 189 -8.05 -0.82 -2.83
CA GLY A 189 -8.35 -2.24 -2.72
C GLY A 189 -8.31 -3.01 -4.03
N ILE A 190 -7.55 -2.54 -5.02
CA ILE A 190 -7.44 -3.20 -6.34
C ILE A 190 -6.96 -4.64 -6.19
N ALA A 191 -5.99 -4.91 -5.31
CA ALA A 191 -5.46 -6.27 -5.12
C ALA A 191 -6.56 -7.26 -4.72
N VAL A 192 -7.40 -6.90 -3.75
CA VAL A 192 -8.53 -7.73 -3.27
C VAL A 192 -9.61 -7.84 -4.35
N SER A 193 -9.93 -6.75 -5.02
CA SER A 193 -10.94 -6.72 -6.10
C SER A 193 -10.51 -7.59 -7.28
N THR A 194 -9.24 -7.52 -7.68
CA THR A 194 -8.67 -8.35 -8.76
C THR A 194 -8.64 -9.82 -8.36
N ALA A 195 -8.25 -10.13 -7.11
CA ALA A 195 -8.30 -11.50 -6.60
C ALA A 195 -9.72 -12.07 -6.69
N GLY A 196 -10.74 -11.28 -6.33
CA GLY A 196 -12.14 -11.67 -6.48
C GLY A 196 -12.53 -11.98 -7.92
N THR A 197 -12.12 -11.14 -8.86
CA THR A 197 -12.40 -11.34 -10.29
C THR A 197 -11.73 -12.61 -10.84
N VAL A 198 -10.45 -12.84 -10.49
CA VAL A 198 -9.68 -13.99 -11.01
C VAL A 198 -10.15 -15.31 -10.39
N THR A 199 -10.53 -15.29 -9.11
CA THR A 199 -10.95 -16.51 -8.39
C THR A 199 -12.46 -16.78 -8.44
N ASN A 200 -13.26 -15.83 -8.97
CA ASN A 200 -14.73 -15.83 -8.89
C ASN A 200 -15.26 -15.92 -7.45
N ILE A 201 -14.50 -15.41 -6.48
CA ILE A 201 -14.91 -15.28 -5.08
C ILE A 201 -15.37 -13.84 -4.83
N ASP A 202 -16.44 -13.66 -4.06
CA ASP A 202 -16.89 -12.32 -3.70
C ASP A 202 -15.74 -11.51 -3.04
N PRO A 203 -15.36 -10.35 -3.60
CA PRO A 203 -14.31 -9.51 -3.02
C PRO A 203 -14.53 -9.15 -1.56
N ASN A 204 -15.79 -9.09 -1.09
CA ASN A 204 -16.10 -8.83 0.31
C ASN A 204 -15.70 -9.99 1.22
N LEU A 205 -15.80 -11.23 0.75
CA LEU A 205 -15.33 -12.41 1.51
C LEU A 205 -13.80 -12.40 1.62
N ILE A 206 -13.11 -12.10 0.53
CA ILE A 206 -11.65 -11.96 0.53
C ILE A 206 -11.24 -10.81 1.46
N SER A 207 -11.91 -9.66 1.37
CA SER A 207 -11.69 -8.51 2.25
C SER A 207 -11.82 -8.89 3.73
N ARG A 208 -12.87 -9.61 4.10
CA ARG A 208 -13.07 -10.10 5.48
C ARG A 208 -11.93 -11.00 5.92
N MET A 209 -11.52 -11.95 5.09
CA MET A 209 -10.41 -12.85 5.41
C MET A 209 -9.11 -12.09 5.65
N VAL A 210 -8.75 -11.17 4.76
CA VAL A 210 -7.58 -10.29 4.87
C VAL A 210 -7.70 -9.40 6.12
N GLY A 211 -8.91 -8.84 6.36
CA GLY A 211 -9.22 -8.02 7.53
C GLY A 211 -9.10 -8.74 8.88
N HIS A 212 -9.11 -10.07 8.89
CA HIS A 212 -8.85 -10.86 10.11
C HIS A 212 -7.37 -11.20 10.30
N GLN A 213 -6.53 -11.08 9.28
CA GLN A 213 -5.12 -11.46 9.33
C GLN A 213 -4.18 -10.24 9.43
N LEU A 214 -4.34 -9.27 8.55
CA LEU A 214 -3.46 -8.11 8.42
C LEU A 214 -3.45 -7.15 9.64
N PRO A 215 -4.55 -6.91 10.35
CA PRO A 215 -4.54 -5.99 11.49
C PRO A 215 -3.52 -6.34 12.57
N PHE A 216 -3.24 -7.63 12.81
CA PHE A 216 -2.24 -8.06 13.78
C PHE A 216 -0.83 -7.61 13.36
N ILE A 217 -0.51 -7.74 12.07
CA ILE A 217 0.78 -7.29 11.52
C ILE A 217 0.84 -5.77 11.57
N ALA A 218 -0.21 -5.10 11.10
CA ALA A 218 -0.30 -3.64 11.08
C ALA A 218 -0.12 -3.02 12.48
N ALA A 219 -0.67 -3.65 13.53
CA ALA A 219 -0.50 -3.20 14.91
C ALA A 219 0.96 -3.24 15.39
N ILE A 220 1.76 -4.17 14.87
CA ILE A 220 3.16 -4.37 15.29
C ILE A 220 4.11 -3.43 14.52
N ILE A 221 3.77 -3.01 13.30
CA ILE A 221 4.63 -2.19 12.44
C ILE A 221 5.14 -0.92 13.15
N PRO A 222 4.34 -0.11 13.86
CA PRO A 222 4.82 1.07 14.60
C PRO A 222 5.94 0.74 15.60
N LEU A 223 5.81 -0.35 16.32
CA LEU A 223 6.83 -0.82 17.24
C LEU A 223 8.10 -1.22 16.47
N TRP A 224 7.96 -2.03 15.42
CA TRP A 224 9.08 -2.48 14.59
C TRP A 224 9.86 -1.30 14.01
N LEU A 225 9.17 -0.34 13.39
CA LEU A 225 9.79 0.89 12.86
C LEU A 225 10.58 1.62 13.93
N THR A 226 9.97 1.83 15.10
CA THR A 226 10.62 2.60 16.17
C THR A 226 11.82 1.85 16.74
N VAL A 227 11.76 0.53 16.84
CA VAL A 227 12.90 -0.30 17.29
C VAL A 227 14.05 -0.20 16.28
N LEU A 228 13.77 -0.23 14.99
CA LEU A 228 14.80 -0.03 13.97
C LEU A 228 15.43 1.36 14.05
N ILE A 229 14.63 2.41 14.29
CA ILE A 229 15.11 3.80 14.32
C ILE A 229 15.96 4.07 15.57
N ALA A 230 15.50 3.68 16.74
CA ALA A 230 16.04 4.15 18.02
C ALA A 230 16.47 3.02 18.97
N GLY A 231 16.23 1.76 18.60
CA GLY A 231 16.47 0.60 19.46
C GLY A 231 15.36 0.38 20.50
N TRP A 232 15.35 -0.84 21.06
CA TRP A 232 14.28 -1.32 21.94
C TRP A 232 14.02 -0.44 23.17
N ARG A 233 15.09 0.03 23.83
CA ARG A 233 14.97 0.87 25.04
C ARG A 233 14.27 2.19 24.73
N LYS A 234 14.61 2.81 23.60
CA LYS A 234 14.04 4.08 23.17
C LYS A 234 12.62 3.93 22.57
N ALA A 235 12.31 2.79 21.97
CA ALA A 235 10.96 2.48 21.54
C ALA A 235 9.99 2.42 22.73
N ARG A 236 10.40 1.82 23.85
CA ARG A 236 9.58 1.74 25.07
C ARG A 236 9.21 3.11 25.65
N GLU A 237 10.02 4.15 25.44
CA GLU A 237 9.72 5.50 25.96
C GLU A 237 8.49 6.12 25.32
N ILE A 238 8.13 5.68 24.10
CA ILE A 238 6.98 6.18 23.35
C ILE A 238 5.88 5.12 23.14
N TRP A 239 5.82 4.10 24.03
CA TRP A 239 4.85 3.01 23.91
C TRP A 239 3.38 3.47 23.76
N PRO A 240 2.90 4.57 24.42
CA PRO A 240 1.53 5.01 24.23
C PRO A 240 1.25 5.42 22.78
N ALA A 241 2.21 6.09 22.13
CA ALA A 241 2.09 6.49 20.72
C ALA A 241 2.09 5.28 19.79
N LEU A 242 2.91 4.23 20.10
CA LEU A 242 2.96 3.00 19.32
C LEU A 242 1.63 2.25 19.38
N VAL A 243 1.07 2.10 20.59
CA VAL A 243 -0.21 1.42 20.79
C VAL A 243 -1.36 2.19 20.16
N VAL A 244 -1.38 3.51 20.30
CA VAL A 244 -2.44 4.33 19.70
C VAL A 244 -2.35 4.29 18.18
N ALA A 245 -1.18 4.48 17.59
CA ALA A 245 -1.02 4.46 16.13
C ALA A 245 -1.35 3.07 15.54
N GLY A 246 -0.72 2.02 16.05
CA GLY A 246 -0.93 0.66 15.55
C GLY A 246 -2.30 0.11 15.89
N GLY A 247 -2.77 0.31 17.12
CA GLY A 247 -4.06 -0.21 17.58
C GLY A 247 -5.25 0.45 16.89
N SER A 248 -5.24 1.79 16.75
CA SER A 248 -6.31 2.49 16.03
C SER A 248 -6.34 2.12 14.54
N TYR A 249 -5.17 2.01 13.91
CA TYR A 249 -5.05 1.55 12.53
C TYR A 249 -5.62 0.14 12.36
N ALA A 250 -5.16 -0.81 13.17
CA ALA A 250 -5.56 -2.20 13.11
C ALA A 250 -7.05 -2.40 13.37
N LEU A 251 -7.60 -1.73 14.40
CA LEU A 251 -9.02 -1.81 14.71
C LEU A 251 -9.88 -1.26 13.57
N THR A 252 -9.51 -0.11 13.02
CA THR A 252 -10.25 0.48 11.90
C THR A 252 -10.15 -0.38 10.66
N MET A 253 -8.98 -0.95 10.36
CA MET A 253 -8.79 -1.87 9.24
C MET A 253 -9.68 -3.11 9.40
N PHE A 254 -9.71 -3.71 10.58
CA PHE A 254 -10.57 -4.85 10.87
C PHE A 254 -12.04 -4.53 10.62
N VAL A 255 -12.53 -3.43 11.17
CA VAL A 255 -13.94 -3.02 11.04
C VAL A 255 -14.29 -2.70 9.58
N THR A 256 -13.48 -1.90 8.91
CA THR A 256 -13.77 -1.49 7.52
C THR A 256 -13.65 -2.65 6.54
N ALA A 257 -12.63 -3.49 6.65
CA ALA A 257 -12.46 -4.65 5.78
C ALA A 257 -13.55 -5.70 5.99
N SER A 258 -14.07 -5.84 7.23
CA SER A 258 -15.08 -6.84 7.56
C SER A 258 -16.52 -6.41 7.22
N TYR A 259 -16.84 -5.12 7.34
CA TYR A 259 -18.23 -4.64 7.26
C TYR A 259 -18.48 -3.65 6.11
N ILE A 260 -17.47 -2.97 5.59
CA ILE A 260 -17.64 -1.96 4.53
C ILE A 260 -17.18 -2.52 3.18
N GLY A 261 -16.06 -3.25 3.15
CA GLY A 261 -15.51 -3.87 1.95
C GLY A 261 -14.07 -3.46 1.66
N PRO A 262 -13.51 -3.86 0.49
CA PRO A 262 -12.06 -3.78 0.22
C PRO A 262 -11.53 -2.38 -0.12
N MET A 263 -12.38 -1.42 -0.48
CA MET A 263 -11.91 -0.17 -1.07
C MET A 263 -11.42 0.88 -0.07
N LEU A 264 -11.89 0.83 1.19
CA LEU A 264 -11.68 1.89 2.16
C LEU A 264 -10.80 1.55 3.37
N PRO A 265 -10.40 0.29 3.63
CA PRO A 265 -9.73 -0.07 4.88
C PRO A 265 -8.49 0.78 5.16
N ASP A 266 -7.58 0.92 4.20
CA ASP A 266 -6.33 1.67 4.40
C ASP A 266 -6.57 3.16 4.60
N ILE A 267 -7.43 3.76 3.79
CA ILE A 267 -7.71 5.20 3.85
C ILE A 267 -8.29 5.57 5.20
N LEU A 268 -9.34 4.86 5.62
CA LEU A 268 -10.00 5.13 6.92
C LEU A 268 -9.09 4.81 8.09
N SER A 269 -8.35 3.69 8.03
CA SER A 269 -7.40 3.31 9.08
C SER A 269 -6.30 4.34 9.25
N ALA A 270 -5.76 4.85 8.15
CA ALA A 270 -4.74 5.89 8.16
C ALA A 270 -5.27 7.20 8.75
N VAL A 271 -6.46 7.66 8.32
CA VAL A 271 -7.08 8.88 8.83
C VAL A 271 -7.37 8.78 10.32
N VAL A 272 -7.93 7.66 10.77
CA VAL A 272 -8.19 7.43 12.21
C VAL A 272 -6.89 7.36 12.98
N SER A 273 -5.86 6.67 12.46
CA SER A 273 -4.56 6.56 13.13
C SER A 273 -3.84 7.90 13.22
N ILE A 274 -3.81 8.71 12.15
CA ILE A 274 -3.27 10.08 12.19
C ILE A 274 -4.01 10.90 13.25
N THR A 275 -5.34 10.89 13.21
CA THR A 275 -6.16 11.68 14.13
C THR A 275 -5.94 11.26 15.58
N ALA A 276 -5.95 9.97 15.86
CA ALA A 276 -5.74 9.42 17.20
C ALA A 276 -4.33 9.77 17.73
N LEU A 277 -3.30 9.64 16.87
CA LEU A 277 -1.92 9.98 17.26
C LEU A 277 -1.75 11.48 17.50
N VAL A 278 -2.31 12.34 16.64
CA VAL A 278 -2.28 13.79 16.82
C VAL A 278 -3.02 14.22 18.09
N LEU A 279 -4.17 13.61 18.37
CA LEU A 279 -4.93 13.87 19.61
C LEU A 279 -4.11 13.43 20.83
N LEU A 280 -3.51 12.23 20.79
CA LEU A 280 -2.64 11.79 21.87
C LEU A 280 -1.52 12.80 22.14
N LEU A 281 -0.84 13.27 21.09
CA LEU A 281 0.31 14.18 21.22
C LEU A 281 -0.07 15.59 21.73
N LYS A 282 -1.34 15.95 21.76
CA LYS A 282 -1.83 17.19 22.43
C LYS A 282 -1.83 17.03 23.96
N PHE A 283 -2.09 15.84 24.47
CA PHE A 283 -2.22 15.57 25.90
C PHE A 283 -0.99 14.87 26.48
N TRP A 284 -0.22 14.19 25.65
CA TRP A 284 0.94 13.43 26.05
C TRP A 284 2.13 13.72 25.14
N GLN A 285 3.29 13.94 25.76
CA GLN A 285 4.56 14.08 25.07
C GLN A 285 5.62 13.18 25.69
N PRO A 286 6.57 12.64 24.92
CA PRO A 286 7.64 11.84 25.48
C PRO A 286 8.52 12.69 26.44
N LYS A 287 8.92 12.09 27.55
CA LYS A 287 9.79 12.75 28.53
C LYS A 287 11.16 13.14 27.94
N THR A 288 11.62 12.42 26.93
CA THR A 288 12.90 12.66 26.24
C THR A 288 12.66 12.75 24.76
N VAL A 289 13.05 13.86 24.15
CA VAL A 289 13.03 14.03 22.69
C VAL A 289 14.23 13.30 22.09
N TRP A 290 13.96 12.38 21.19
CA TRP A 290 15.02 11.63 20.51
C TRP A 290 15.37 12.28 19.15
N ARG A 291 16.70 12.44 18.94
CA ARG A 291 17.30 12.97 17.71
C ARG A 291 18.47 12.12 17.28
N PHE A 292 18.83 12.16 16.01
CA PHE A 292 20.00 11.44 15.52
C PHE A 292 21.30 11.93 16.19
N PRO A 293 22.31 11.07 16.38
CA PRO A 293 23.59 11.45 16.98
C PRO A 293 24.28 12.63 16.26
N LYS A 294 24.22 12.65 14.94
CA LYS A 294 24.78 13.74 14.11
C LYS A 294 24.10 15.11 14.36
N GLU A 295 22.82 15.11 14.72
CA GLU A 295 22.08 16.35 15.02
C GLU A 295 22.38 16.91 16.42
N ARG A 296 22.96 16.11 17.30
CA ARG A 296 23.32 16.51 18.67
C ARG A 296 24.62 17.31 18.72
N THR A 297 25.49 17.12 17.72
CA THR A 297 26.84 17.72 17.66
C THR A 297 26.86 19.07 16.93
N HIS A 298 25.86 19.35 16.12
CA HIS A 298 25.73 20.67 15.50
C HIS A 298 24.73 21.50 16.31
N ALA A 299 25.08 22.79 16.49
CA ALA A 299 24.29 23.78 17.23
C ALA A 299 22.79 23.67 16.95
N PRO A 300 21.91 24.10 17.91
CA PRO A 300 20.49 23.95 17.76
C PRO A 300 20.12 24.43 16.36
N LEU A 301 19.71 23.49 15.50
CA LEU A 301 19.11 23.86 14.23
C LEU A 301 18.12 24.95 14.60
N GLN A 302 18.46 26.18 14.19
CA GLN A 302 17.49 27.26 14.22
C GLN A 302 16.18 26.62 13.85
N HIS A 303 15.19 26.73 14.71
CA HIS A 303 13.83 26.41 14.34
C HIS A 303 13.70 26.96 12.92
N ARG A 304 13.77 26.06 11.92
CA ARG A 304 13.32 26.42 10.59
C ARG A 304 11.96 26.97 10.91
N THR A 305 11.85 28.30 10.84
CA THR A 305 10.65 28.99 11.22
C THR A 305 9.52 28.25 10.54
N THR A 306 8.85 27.39 11.32
CA THR A 306 7.64 26.74 10.84
C THR A 306 6.74 27.91 10.55
N HIS A 307 6.64 28.24 9.26
CA HIS A 307 5.71 29.27 8.84
C HIS A 307 4.36 28.85 9.39
N LYS A 308 3.88 29.56 10.39
CA LYS A 308 2.54 29.32 10.93
C LYS A 308 1.57 29.64 9.80
N HIS A 309 1.24 28.62 9.04
CA HIS A 309 0.23 28.74 7.99
C HIS A 309 -1.11 29.08 8.63
N SER A 310 -1.88 29.95 8.00
CA SER A 310 -3.23 30.26 8.46
C SER A 310 -4.10 28.99 8.39
N ARG A 311 -5.12 28.88 9.24
CA ARG A 311 -6.06 27.75 9.22
C ARG A 311 -6.67 27.55 7.83
N SER A 312 -7.00 28.64 7.14
CA SER A 312 -7.54 28.60 5.78
C SER A 312 -6.53 27.99 4.79
N THR A 313 -5.26 28.37 4.89
CA THR A 313 -4.19 27.83 4.05
C THR A 313 -3.98 26.33 4.27
N ILE A 314 -4.01 25.88 5.53
CA ILE A 314 -3.93 24.46 5.87
C ILE A 314 -5.12 23.70 5.28
N ILE A 315 -6.36 24.18 5.49
CA ILE A 315 -7.57 23.53 4.95
C ILE A 315 -7.48 23.43 3.42
N ARG A 316 -7.08 24.51 2.73
CA ARG A 316 -6.91 24.49 1.27
C ARG A 316 -5.85 23.49 0.82
N ALA A 317 -4.74 23.37 1.55
CA ALA A 317 -3.69 22.41 1.22
C ALA A 317 -4.14 20.94 1.39
N TRP A 318 -5.01 20.65 2.36
CA TRP A 318 -5.58 19.33 2.60
C TRP A 318 -6.80 19.03 1.71
N THR A 319 -7.42 20.05 1.09
CA THR A 319 -8.63 19.88 0.26
C THR A 319 -8.50 18.79 -0.81
N PRO A 320 -7.42 18.69 -1.61
CA PRO A 320 -7.30 17.65 -2.63
C PRO A 320 -7.39 16.23 -2.05
N PHE A 321 -6.78 16.03 -0.89
CA PHE A 321 -6.77 14.73 -0.20
C PHE A 321 -8.11 14.43 0.45
N VAL A 322 -8.78 15.44 1.01
CA VAL A 322 -10.15 15.30 1.55
C VAL A 322 -11.14 14.97 0.44
N LEU A 323 -11.05 15.65 -0.70
CA LEU A 323 -11.88 15.35 -1.87
C LEU A 323 -11.65 13.92 -2.36
N LEU A 324 -10.38 13.47 -2.42
CA LEU A 324 -10.06 12.09 -2.76
C LEU A 324 -10.79 11.11 -1.84
N ILE A 325 -10.72 11.30 -0.52
CA ILE A 325 -11.41 10.45 0.47
C ILE A 325 -12.92 10.44 0.22
N VAL A 326 -13.50 11.62 0.01
CA VAL A 326 -14.95 11.76 -0.21
C VAL A 326 -15.38 11.06 -1.49
N PHE A 327 -14.68 11.29 -2.61
CA PHE A 327 -15.01 10.66 -3.89
C PHE A 327 -14.82 9.15 -3.85
N VAL A 328 -13.70 8.67 -3.32
CA VAL A 328 -13.43 7.23 -3.21
C VAL A 328 -14.41 6.57 -2.24
N GLY A 329 -14.71 7.21 -1.10
CA GLY A 329 -15.69 6.73 -0.14
C GLY A 329 -17.10 6.60 -0.72
N ASN A 330 -17.52 7.62 -1.47
CA ASN A 330 -18.80 7.56 -2.18
C ASN A 330 -18.82 6.48 -3.27
N TRP A 331 -17.77 6.39 -4.09
CA TRP A 331 -17.65 5.35 -5.12
C TRP A 331 -17.63 3.93 -4.54
N GLY A 332 -17.01 3.73 -3.38
CA GLY A 332 -16.96 2.45 -2.67
C GLY A 332 -18.29 2.04 -2.03
N SER A 333 -19.22 2.97 -1.85
CA SER A 333 -20.50 2.69 -1.17
C SER A 333 -21.46 1.89 -2.06
N THR A 334 -22.07 0.87 -1.48
CA THR A 334 -23.06 0.02 -2.16
C THR A 334 -24.27 0.80 -2.67
N GLY A 335 -24.66 1.90 -1.98
CA GLY A 335 -25.79 2.72 -2.36
C GLY A 335 -25.59 3.48 -3.68
N ILE A 336 -24.40 3.98 -3.94
CA ILE A 336 -24.08 4.70 -5.19
C ILE A 336 -23.87 3.73 -6.34
N LYS A 337 -23.26 2.57 -6.09
CA LYS A 337 -23.13 1.50 -7.11
C LYS A 337 -24.49 0.95 -7.57
N ALA A 338 -25.52 1.04 -6.75
CA ALA A 338 -26.87 0.63 -7.11
C ALA A 338 -27.64 1.70 -7.93
N LEU A 339 -27.12 2.94 -7.96
CA LEU A 339 -27.69 4.06 -8.72
C LEU A 339 -27.02 4.28 -10.09
N LEU A 340 -25.84 3.69 -10.31
CA LEU A 340 -25.06 3.70 -11.55
C LEU A 340 -25.24 2.39 -12.31
#